data_9ff23b37dff0b72e22756ff69c9f2a24
#
_entry.id   9ff23b37dff0b72e22756ff69c9f2a24
#
_cell.length_a   1.000
_cell.length_b   1.000
_cell.length_c   1.000
_cell.angle_alpha   90.00
_cell.angle_beta   90.00
_cell.angle_gamma   90.00
#
_symmetry.space_group_name_H-M   'P 1'
#
loop_
_entity.id
_entity.type
_entity.pdbx_description
1 polymer ?
#
loop_
_entity_poly.entity_id
_entity_poly.type
_entity_poly.pdbx_seq_one_letter_code
_entity_poly.pdbx_strand_id
1 'polypeptide(L)'
;LANNISLDLLYLLINIGINMDLTVYLSGEIHTDWRQRLKDGCKAHNLSVTFTSAVTNHEASDAAGDMLGDESNSFWRDHKSAKVNAIRTKTLIENCDVAVVRFGDKYKQWNAAFDAGYCSALAKPYITLHNEDIVHPLKEVDGSAMAWATTPEQVIEILKYVLTKA
;
A
#
# COMPACT_ATOMS: atom_id res chain seq x y z
N LEU A 1 11.84 -44.79 22.71
CA LEU A 1 11.00 -43.82 23.38
C LEU A 1 10.33 -42.94 22.30
N ALA A 2 9.14 -43.34 21.84
CA ALA A 2 8.33 -42.57 20.94
C ALA A 2 7.61 -41.49 21.76
N ASN A 3 7.92 -40.20 21.49
CA ASN A 3 7.19 -39.09 22.06
C ASN A 3 5.78 -39.08 21.47
N ASN A 4 4.81 -39.57 22.23
CA ASN A 4 3.41 -39.39 21.94
C ASN A 4 3.07 -37.92 22.16
N ILE A 5 3.05 -37.14 21.09
CA ILE A 5 2.40 -35.80 21.07
C ILE A 5 0.93 -36.05 21.36
N SER A 6 0.38 -35.45 22.43
CA SER A 6 -1.03 -35.63 22.77
C SER A 6 -1.90 -35.13 21.63
N LEU A 7 -3.02 -35.80 21.35
CA LEU A 7 -4.00 -35.41 20.35
C LEU A 7 -4.45 -33.93 20.57
N ASP A 8 -4.50 -33.47 21.83
CA ASP A 8 -4.84 -32.11 22.19
C ASP A 8 -3.76 -31.12 21.74
N LEU A 9 -2.49 -31.46 21.80
CA LEU A 9 -1.38 -30.64 21.31
C LEU A 9 -1.35 -30.60 19.78
N LEU A 10 -1.67 -31.73 19.13
CA LEU A 10 -1.82 -31.82 17.69
C LEU A 10 -3.04 -31.01 17.22
N TYR A 11 -4.17 -31.06 17.96
CA TYR A 11 -5.36 -30.25 17.71
C TYR A 11 -5.10 -28.76 17.95
N LEU A 12 -4.30 -28.39 18.95
CA LEU A 12 -3.86 -27.04 19.22
C LEU A 12 -2.92 -26.53 18.12
N LEU A 13 -1.99 -27.34 17.64
CA LEU A 13 -1.06 -27.02 16.55
C LEU A 13 -1.78 -26.91 15.19
N ILE A 14 -2.81 -27.71 14.95
CA ILE A 14 -3.66 -27.62 13.74
C ILE A 14 -4.59 -26.40 13.80
N ASN A 15 -5.01 -25.99 15.00
CA ASN A 15 -5.84 -24.80 15.24
C ASN A 15 -5.04 -23.51 15.54
N ILE A 16 -3.72 -23.55 15.60
CA ILE A 16 -2.88 -22.36 15.37
C ILE A 16 -2.96 -22.08 13.86
N GLY A 17 -4.16 -21.71 13.41
CA GLY A 17 -4.31 -21.13 12.10
C GLY A 17 -3.31 -19.98 12.00
N ILE A 18 -2.40 -20.04 11.07
CA ILE A 18 -1.50 -18.91 10.76
C ILE A 18 -2.42 -17.74 10.56
N ASN A 19 -2.50 -16.87 11.56
CA ASN A 19 -3.21 -15.62 11.42
C ASN A 19 -2.30 -14.79 10.49
N MET A 20 -2.62 -14.78 9.21
CA MET A 20 -1.86 -14.01 8.25
C MET A 20 -2.23 -12.54 8.49
N ASP A 21 -1.27 -11.78 9.03
CA ASP A 21 -1.38 -10.34 9.15
C ASP A 21 -0.75 -9.71 7.91
N LEU A 22 -1.44 -8.79 7.25
CA LEU A 22 -0.92 -8.08 6.09
C LEU A 22 -0.54 -6.64 6.46
N THR A 23 0.65 -6.23 6.03
CA THR A 23 1.02 -4.82 5.97
C THR A 23 0.76 -4.29 4.57
N VAL A 24 -0.17 -3.35 4.44
CA VAL A 24 -0.60 -2.76 3.17
C VAL A 24 -0.12 -1.32 3.05
N TYR A 25 0.68 -1.03 2.04
CA TYR A 25 1.10 0.34 1.74
C TYR A 25 0.11 1.03 0.80
N LEU A 26 -0.35 2.23 1.17
CA LEU A 26 -1.32 3.01 0.41
C LEU A 26 -0.62 4.17 -0.30
N SER A 27 -0.40 4.02 -1.61
CA SER A 27 0.21 5.02 -2.50
C SER A 27 -0.82 5.83 -3.28
N GLY A 28 -0.39 6.97 -3.78
CA GLY A 28 -1.11 7.74 -4.81
C GLY A 28 -1.99 8.83 -4.24
N GLU A 29 -3.11 9.08 -4.89
CA GLU A 29 -4.04 10.18 -4.71
C GLU A 29 -4.37 10.45 -3.22
N ILE A 30 -4.31 11.72 -2.79
CA ILE A 30 -4.44 12.15 -1.38
C ILE A 30 -5.67 13.03 -1.09
N HIS A 31 -6.52 13.31 -2.09
CA HIS A 31 -7.59 14.30 -1.99
C HIS A 31 -8.97 13.72 -1.70
N THR A 32 -9.14 12.38 -1.81
CA THR A 32 -10.39 11.69 -1.55
C THR A 32 -10.30 10.77 -0.32
N ASP A 33 -11.42 10.21 0.08
CA ASP A 33 -11.57 9.37 1.28
C ASP A 33 -11.22 7.90 1.06
N TRP A 34 -10.72 7.50 -0.10
CA TRP A 34 -10.49 6.11 -0.46
C TRP A 34 -9.67 5.32 0.57
N ARG A 35 -8.68 5.97 1.18
CA ARG A 35 -7.86 5.35 2.24
C ARG A 35 -8.69 5.04 3.48
N GLN A 36 -9.57 5.98 3.85
CA GLN A 36 -10.43 5.79 5.00
C GLN A 36 -11.45 4.68 4.74
N ARG A 37 -12.05 4.67 3.54
CA ARG A 37 -12.98 3.60 3.12
C ARG A 37 -12.32 2.22 3.18
N LEU A 38 -11.08 2.07 2.73
CA LEU A 38 -10.33 0.81 2.86
C LEU A 38 -10.14 0.40 4.32
N LYS A 39 -9.69 1.33 5.17
CA LYS A 39 -9.48 1.06 6.59
C LYS A 39 -10.76 0.64 7.29
N ASP A 40 -11.84 1.37 7.07
CA ASP A 40 -13.14 1.12 7.69
C ASP A 40 -13.74 -0.20 7.19
N GLY A 41 -13.64 -0.49 5.90
CA GLY A 41 -14.10 -1.74 5.32
C GLY A 41 -13.32 -2.95 5.84
N CYS A 42 -11.99 -2.90 5.88
CA CYS A 42 -11.20 -3.98 6.46
C CYS A 42 -11.53 -4.19 7.94
N LYS A 43 -11.72 -3.11 8.70
CA LYS A 43 -12.14 -3.18 10.11
C LYS A 43 -13.53 -3.81 10.26
N ALA A 44 -14.49 -3.43 9.41
CA ALA A 44 -15.85 -3.98 9.44
C ALA A 44 -15.89 -5.49 9.16
N HIS A 45 -14.95 -5.99 8.36
CA HIS A 45 -14.78 -7.42 8.08
C HIS A 45 -13.80 -8.13 9.03
N ASN A 46 -13.30 -7.47 10.08
CA ASN A 46 -12.32 -7.99 11.03
C ASN A 46 -11.06 -8.56 10.34
N LEU A 47 -10.61 -7.94 9.24
CA LEU A 47 -9.39 -8.35 8.56
C LEU A 47 -8.16 -7.86 9.32
N SER A 48 -7.17 -8.74 9.49
CA SER A 48 -5.90 -8.41 10.13
C SER A 48 -4.99 -7.68 9.14
N VAL A 49 -5.19 -6.37 9.01
CA VAL A 49 -4.45 -5.51 8.07
C VAL A 49 -3.89 -4.29 8.79
N THR A 50 -2.57 -4.09 8.68
CA THR A 50 -1.89 -2.87 9.09
C THR A 50 -1.68 -1.99 7.86
N PHE A 51 -2.16 -0.74 7.92
CA PHE A 51 -2.00 0.21 6.81
C PHE A 51 -0.86 1.20 7.07
N THR A 52 0.00 1.36 6.08
CA THR A 52 1.02 2.41 6.01
C THR A 52 0.78 3.28 4.77
N SER A 53 1.32 4.49 4.73
CA SER A 53 1.17 5.37 3.57
C SER A 53 2.28 6.41 3.47
N ALA A 54 2.42 7.04 2.31
CA ALA A 54 3.09 8.32 2.17
C ALA A 54 2.45 9.39 3.09
N VAL A 55 3.15 10.50 3.29
CA VAL A 55 2.57 11.67 3.97
C VAL A 55 1.41 12.21 3.13
N THR A 56 0.21 12.26 3.72
CA THR A 56 -1.01 12.73 3.00
C THR A 56 -1.32 14.21 3.24
N ASN A 57 -0.69 14.83 4.23
CA ASN A 57 -0.75 16.27 4.42
C ASN A 57 0.25 16.94 3.47
N HIS A 58 -0.24 17.76 2.54
CA HIS A 58 0.56 18.39 1.49
C HIS A 58 1.64 19.29 2.07
N GLU A 59 1.27 20.16 2.99
CA GLU A 59 2.21 21.11 3.63
C GLU A 59 3.32 20.39 4.40
N ALA A 60 2.97 19.36 5.17
CA ALA A 60 3.94 18.55 5.89
C ALA A 60 4.88 17.78 4.95
N SER A 61 4.40 17.36 3.78
CA SER A 61 5.21 16.71 2.75
C SER A 61 6.20 17.69 2.13
N ASP A 62 5.74 18.91 1.81
CA ASP A 62 6.59 19.94 1.20
C ASP A 62 7.64 20.48 2.19
N ALA A 63 7.32 20.52 3.48
CA ALA A 63 8.20 20.95 4.55
C ALA A 63 9.16 19.85 5.06
N ALA A 64 9.08 18.63 4.55
CA ALA A 64 9.85 17.50 5.07
C ALA A 64 11.39 17.72 5.06
N GLY A 65 11.88 18.56 4.18
CA GLY A 65 13.30 18.90 4.08
C GLY A 65 13.73 20.14 4.87
N ASP A 66 12.80 20.90 5.42
CA ASP A 66 13.11 22.20 6.06
C ASP A 66 14.00 22.04 7.30
N MET A 67 13.91 20.88 7.98
CA MET A 67 14.81 20.55 9.08
C MET A 67 16.32 20.51 8.72
N LEU A 68 16.62 20.43 7.42
CA LEU A 68 18.01 20.40 6.92
C LEU A 68 18.55 21.82 6.59
N GLY A 69 17.81 22.86 6.97
CA GLY A 69 18.14 24.28 6.74
C GLY A 69 17.43 24.87 5.53
N ASP A 70 17.53 26.19 5.40
CA ASP A 70 16.86 26.96 4.35
C ASP A 70 17.50 26.75 2.97
N GLU A 71 16.68 26.92 1.93
CA GLU A 71 17.10 26.87 0.54
C GLU A 71 16.83 28.21 -0.17
N SER A 72 17.68 28.53 -1.12
CA SER A 72 17.64 29.82 -1.84
C SER A 72 16.45 29.93 -2.81
N ASN A 73 15.86 28.79 -3.21
CA ASN A 73 14.72 28.76 -4.12
C ASN A 73 13.87 27.49 -3.93
N SER A 74 12.66 27.50 -4.49
CA SER A 74 11.69 26.41 -4.37
C SER A 74 12.18 25.08 -4.95
N PHE A 75 12.91 25.10 -6.07
CA PHE A 75 13.43 23.89 -6.69
C PHE A 75 14.28 23.05 -5.72
N TRP A 76 15.22 23.69 -5.03
CA TRP A 76 16.10 23.00 -4.08
C TRP A 76 15.36 22.59 -2.81
N ARG A 77 14.39 23.39 -2.36
CA ARG A 77 13.52 23.05 -1.23
C ARG A 77 12.70 21.79 -1.55
N ASP A 78 12.04 21.76 -2.70
CA ASP A 78 11.25 20.62 -3.17
C ASP A 78 12.12 19.38 -3.36
N HIS A 79 13.30 19.54 -3.95
CA HIS A 79 14.25 18.45 -4.15
C HIS A 79 14.71 17.84 -2.83
N LYS A 80 15.00 18.65 -1.83
CA LYS A 80 15.39 18.22 -0.49
C LYS A 80 14.25 17.47 0.21
N SER A 81 13.04 18.01 0.18
CA SER A 81 11.84 17.37 0.74
C SER A 81 11.50 16.07 0.03
N ALA A 82 11.62 16.02 -1.30
CA ALA A 82 11.43 14.80 -2.07
C ALA A 82 12.42 13.69 -1.66
N LYS A 83 13.68 14.02 -1.35
CA LYS A 83 14.68 13.06 -0.89
C LYS A 83 14.35 12.48 0.48
N VAL A 84 13.92 13.30 1.43
CA VAL A 84 13.49 12.86 2.77
C VAL A 84 12.25 11.98 2.65
N ASN A 85 11.24 12.41 1.89
CA ASN A 85 10.04 11.62 1.63
C ASN A 85 10.34 10.30 0.92
N ALA A 86 11.33 10.26 0.00
CA ALA A 86 11.72 9.05 -0.68
C ALA A 86 12.30 7.99 0.27
N ILE A 87 13.03 8.38 1.31
CA ILE A 87 13.50 7.44 2.35
C ILE A 87 12.29 6.75 2.98
N ARG A 88 11.29 7.52 3.42
CA ARG A 88 10.06 7.00 4.02
C ARG A 88 9.30 6.08 3.06
N THR A 89 9.03 6.55 1.85
CA THR A 89 8.25 5.83 0.84
C THR A 89 8.90 4.50 0.49
N LYS A 90 10.19 4.50 0.17
CA LYS A 90 10.95 3.29 -0.16
C LYS A 90 10.94 2.30 0.99
N THR A 91 11.25 2.76 2.21
CA THR A 91 11.25 1.90 3.40
C THR A 91 9.88 1.25 3.62
N LEU A 92 8.79 1.99 3.45
CA LEU A 92 7.43 1.46 3.65
C LEU A 92 7.03 0.48 2.54
N ILE A 93 7.40 0.73 1.28
CA ILE A 93 7.18 -0.20 0.17
C ILE A 93 7.99 -1.50 0.37
N GLU A 94 9.25 -1.39 0.74
CA GLU A 94 10.11 -2.55 0.98
C GLU A 94 9.57 -3.46 2.09
N ASN A 95 8.98 -2.88 3.12
CA ASN A 95 8.48 -3.60 4.29
C ASN A 95 6.98 -3.94 4.24
N CYS A 96 6.23 -3.56 3.21
CA CYS A 96 4.85 -4.01 3.07
C CYS A 96 4.76 -5.39 2.41
N ASP A 97 3.65 -6.08 2.61
CA ASP A 97 3.33 -7.34 1.92
C ASP A 97 2.69 -7.08 0.56
N VAL A 98 1.85 -6.04 0.48
CA VAL A 98 1.19 -5.61 -0.74
C VAL A 98 1.01 -4.10 -0.76
N ALA A 99 1.10 -3.48 -1.93
CA ALA A 99 0.79 -2.07 -2.11
C ALA A 99 -0.55 -1.88 -2.84
N VAL A 100 -1.29 -0.83 -2.47
CA VAL A 100 -2.44 -0.34 -3.22
C VAL A 100 -2.08 1.02 -3.79
N VAL A 101 -2.08 1.14 -5.11
CA VAL A 101 -1.66 2.33 -5.84
C VAL A 101 -2.88 2.99 -6.48
N ARG A 102 -3.36 4.10 -5.90
CA ARG A 102 -4.51 4.83 -6.39
C ARG A 102 -4.11 5.90 -7.39
N PHE A 103 -4.71 5.82 -8.59
CA PHE A 103 -4.70 6.86 -9.60
C PHE A 103 -6.08 7.55 -9.57
N GLY A 104 -6.10 8.82 -9.16
CA GLY A 104 -7.33 9.61 -9.08
C GLY A 104 -7.57 10.43 -10.34
N ASP A 105 -8.75 11.03 -10.43
CA ASP A 105 -9.23 11.72 -11.64
C ASP A 105 -8.71 13.14 -11.76
N LYS A 106 -8.36 13.76 -10.63
CA LYS A 106 -8.13 15.21 -10.55
C LYS A 106 -6.73 15.65 -10.99
N TYR A 107 -5.72 14.84 -10.72
CA TYR A 107 -4.31 15.16 -10.98
C TYR A 107 -3.59 13.97 -11.60
N LYS A 108 -2.52 14.27 -12.37
CA LYS A 108 -1.61 13.23 -12.84
C LYS A 108 -0.72 12.78 -11.68
N GLN A 109 -0.92 11.56 -11.18
CA GLN A 109 -0.16 11.02 -10.05
C GLN A 109 1.14 10.34 -10.53
N TRP A 110 2.11 11.14 -10.97
CA TRP A 110 3.42 10.63 -11.40
C TRP A 110 4.13 9.84 -10.29
N ASN A 111 3.99 10.30 -9.05
CA ASN A 111 4.56 9.59 -7.90
C ASN A 111 3.92 8.22 -7.67
N ALA A 112 2.62 8.07 -7.94
CA ALA A 112 1.95 6.76 -7.88
C ALA A 112 2.50 5.79 -8.93
N ALA A 113 2.73 6.27 -10.16
CA ALA A 113 3.35 5.46 -11.20
C ALA A 113 4.80 5.07 -10.85
N PHE A 114 5.55 5.98 -10.22
CA PHE A 114 6.89 5.69 -9.72
C PHE A 114 6.86 4.62 -8.62
N ASP A 115 5.94 4.71 -7.66
CA ASP A 115 5.77 3.73 -6.59
C ASP A 115 5.38 2.34 -7.16
N ALA A 116 4.46 2.30 -8.14
CA ALA A 116 4.08 1.07 -8.83
C ALA A 116 5.27 0.43 -9.55
N GLY A 117 6.07 1.23 -10.28
CA GLY A 117 7.29 0.76 -10.92
C GLY A 117 8.33 0.25 -9.93
N TYR A 118 8.42 0.89 -8.76
CA TYR A 118 9.32 0.44 -7.69
C TYR A 118 8.84 -0.89 -7.09
N CYS A 119 7.53 -1.06 -6.85
CA CYS A 119 6.95 -2.34 -6.43
C CYS A 119 7.26 -3.44 -7.45
N SER A 120 7.05 -3.16 -8.75
CA SER A 120 7.34 -4.11 -9.83
C SER A 120 8.81 -4.53 -9.84
N ALA A 121 9.75 -3.57 -9.72
CA ALA A 121 11.18 -3.84 -9.70
C ALA A 121 11.63 -4.70 -8.49
N LEU A 122 10.93 -4.60 -7.37
CA LEU A 122 11.16 -5.40 -6.16
C LEU A 122 10.41 -6.74 -6.15
N ALA A 123 9.68 -7.07 -7.21
CA ALA A 123 8.71 -8.18 -7.24
C ALA A 123 7.70 -8.12 -6.07
N LYS A 124 7.38 -6.91 -5.60
CA LYS A 124 6.41 -6.64 -4.56
C LYS A 124 5.00 -6.66 -5.16
N PRO A 125 4.07 -7.49 -4.66
CA PRO A 125 2.70 -7.47 -5.12
C PRO A 125 2.07 -6.08 -4.97
N TYR A 126 1.35 -5.63 -6.00
CA TYR A 126 0.55 -4.41 -5.88
C TYR A 126 -0.77 -4.52 -6.64
N ILE A 127 -1.73 -3.73 -6.19
CA ILE A 127 -3.07 -3.60 -6.76
C ILE A 127 -3.18 -2.17 -7.28
N THR A 128 -3.55 -1.99 -8.55
CA THR A 128 -3.93 -0.67 -9.06
C THR A 128 -5.40 -0.37 -8.72
N LEU A 129 -5.67 0.87 -8.36
CA LEU A 129 -7.01 1.35 -8.05
C LEU A 129 -7.28 2.63 -8.83
N HIS A 130 -8.11 2.57 -9.87
CA HIS A 130 -8.44 3.70 -10.74
C HIS A 130 -9.74 3.47 -11.51
N ASN A 131 -10.29 4.53 -12.10
CA ASN A 131 -11.48 4.44 -12.92
C ASN A 131 -11.16 3.83 -14.31
N GLU A 132 -12.18 3.34 -14.99
CA GLU A 132 -12.06 2.67 -16.29
C GLU A 132 -11.56 3.60 -17.42
N ASP A 133 -11.79 4.89 -17.32
CA ASP A 133 -11.43 5.90 -18.31
C ASP A 133 -9.91 6.12 -18.48
N ILE A 134 -9.11 5.67 -17.50
CA ILE A 134 -7.64 5.79 -17.55
C ILE A 134 -6.90 4.45 -17.73
N VAL A 135 -7.60 3.38 -18.09
CA VAL A 135 -6.99 2.06 -18.38
C VAL A 135 -5.91 2.16 -19.47
N HIS A 136 -6.20 2.86 -20.57
CA HIS A 136 -5.23 2.95 -21.66
C HIS A 136 -3.91 3.64 -21.28
N PRO A 137 -3.91 4.79 -20.57
CA PRO A 137 -2.67 5.40 -20.07
C PRO A 137 -1.91 4.56 -19.05
N LEU A 138 -2.56 3.67 -18.33
CA LEU A 138 -1.98 2.85 -17.26
C LEU A 138 -1.68 1.41 -17.69
N LYS A 139 -1.82 1.05 -18.96
CA LYS A 139 -1.73 -0.34 -19.44
C LYS A 139 -0.45 -1.09 -19.02
N GLU A 140 0.71 -0.41 -18.96
CA GLU A 140 1.96 -1.01 -18.52
C GLU A 140 2.00 -1.16 -16.99
N VAL A 141 1.42 -0.20 -16.26
CA VAL A 141 1.33 -0.23 -14.81
C VAL A 141 0.37 -1.34 -14.38
N ASP A 142 -0.80 -1.44 -15.01
CA ASP A 142 -1.78 -2.48 -14.76
C ASP A 142 -1.28 -3.87 -15.18
N GLY A 143 -0.56 -3.93 -16.31
CA GLY A 143 0.03 -5.17 -16.81
C GLY A 143 1.09 -5.77 -15.88
N SER A 144 1.67 -4.96 -14.99
CA SER A 144 2.64 -5.39 -13.97
C SER A 144 2.00 -5.60 -12.60
N ALA A 145 0.75 -5.18 -12.40
CA ALA A 145 0.01 -5.35 -11.15
C ALA A 145 -0.51 -6.79 -10.99
N MET A 146 -0.73 -7.22 -9.74
CA MET A 146 -1.37 -8.51 -9.45
C MET A 146 -2.89 -8.45 -9.58
N ALA A 147 -3.48 -7.28 -9.42
CA ALA A 147 -4.89 -7.03 -9.61
C ALA A 147 -5.16 -5.56 -9.97
N TRP A 148 -6.27 -5.33 -10.63
CA TRP A 148 -6.84 -4.02 -10.90
C TRP A 148 -8.21 -3.90 -10.26
N ALA A 149 -8.49 -2.78 -9.60
CA ALA A 149 -9.75 -2.45 -8.97
C ALA A 149 -10.22 -1.06 -9.38
N THR A 150 -11.53 -0.86 -9.45
CA THR A 150 -12.13 0.45 -9.74
C THR A 150 -12.66 1.14 -8.47
N THR A 151 -12.90 0.37 -7.41
CA THR A 151 -13.42 0.89 -6.14
C THR A 151 -12.64 0.35 -4.94
N PRO A 152 -12.61 1.09 -3.81
CA PRO A 152 -12.01 0.59 -2.57
C PRO A 152 -12.63 -0.71 -2.09
N GLU A 153 -13.93 -0.92 -2.31
CA GLU A 153 -14.65 -2.13 -1.91
C GLU A 153 -14.13 -3.37 -2.63
N GLN A 154 -13.77 -3.26 -3.91
CA GLN A 154 -13.13 -4.36 -4.64
C GLN A 154 -11.75 -4.70 -4.05
N VAL A 155 -10.98 -3.69 -3.62
CA VAL A 155 -9.70 -3.93 -2.93
C VAL A 155 -9.93 -4.67 -1.60
N ILE A 156 -10.99 -4.30 -0.84
CA ILE A 156 -11.35 -5.00 0.40
C ILE A 156 -11.65 -6.48 0.12
N GLU A 157 -12.42 -6.79 -0.93
CA GLU A 157 -12.72 -8.19 -1.29
C GLU A 157 -11.45 -8.96 -1.72
N ILE A 158 -10.50 -8.32 -2.41
CA ILE A 158 -9.19 -8.92 -2.73
C ILE A 158 -8.44 -9.24 -1.43
N LEU A 159 -8.31 -8.28 -0.52
CA LEU A 159 -7.61 -8.48 0.76
C LEU A 159 -8.29 -9.55 1.63
N LYS A 160 -9.62 -9.59 1.62
CA LYS A 160 -10.40 -10.62 2.29
C LYS A 160 -10.11 -12.01 1.73
N TYR A 161 -10.07 -12.15 0.40
CA TYR A 161 -9.70 -13.41 -0.24
C TYR A 161 -8.28 -13.85 0.16
N VAL A 162 -7.31 -12.93 0.11
CA VAL A 162 -5.90 -13.23 0.47
C VAL A 162 -5.79 -13.69 1.93
N LEU A 163 -6.61 -13.13 2.83
CA LEU A 163 -6.61 -13.48 4.26
C LEU A 163 -7.53 -14.66 4.62
N THR A 164 -8.28 -15.19 3.63
CA THR A 164 -9.16 -16.35 3.88
C THR A 164 -8.33 -17.57 4.21
N LYS A 165 -8.64 -18.17 5.34
CA LYS A 165 -8.03 -19.48 5.72
C LYS A 165 -8.54 -20.56 4.78
N ALA A 166 -7.64 -21.38 4.26
CA ALA A 166 -7.98 -22.58 3.49
C ALA A 166 -8.56 -23.65 4.40
#